data_f95fe3726e08ce22eef375817055cad4
#
_entry.id   f95fe3726e08ce22eef375817055cad4
#
_cell.length_a   1.000
_cell.length_b   1.000
_cell.length_c   1.000
_cell.angle_alpha   90.00
_cell.angle_beta   90.00
_cell.angle_gamma   90.00
#
_symmetry.space_group_name_H-M   'P 1'
#
loop_
_entity.id
_entity.type
_entity.pdbx_description
1 polymer ?
#
loop_
_entity_poly.entity_id
_entity_poly.type
_entity_poly.pdbx_seq_one_letter_code
_entity_poly.pdbx_strand_id
1 'polypeptide(L)'
;MTRGTCPALPKCENAFYTTVMNAINDLGFPVFDCDNHYYEALDAFTRHLPGGGSPRTVQWATINGRQYPVIGGRVSRVVTNATFDPIAKAGAMYDYFRGNPDQRFPLDFLKDREPIRPEYREREARLEVMDAQGIERVWMFPTLGMLYEELLKHDTPALTQVFTAFNRWVEEDWGFNFRNRIFAAPYITLADVDHAVAELEYALARDARVVVMRPAAAFTPNGPRTPADPEFDPFWARVNESGITVVVHAGDSGYLSNGYAADGFAATFEGAERPSIKMLTMERAIYDFLASLVFDRLFERFPNVRVASVENGAEFLPDLFRKLSSTHKRIPGFFPEDPIETFRRNIWINPFWEDDPYEIAELVGEERVLFGSDWPHIECVPEPLSYERELKDFSDEARRRILHDNTAELNGLRPA
;
A
#
# COMPACT_ATOMS: atom_id res chain seq x y z
N MET A 1 57.27 -5.05 10.51
CA MET A 1 55.86 -5.14 10.82
C MET A 1 55.10 -4.41 9.73
N THR A 2 54.74 -5.13 8.70
CA THR A 2 54.10 -4.61 7.49
C THR A 2 52.56 -4.65 7.65
N ARG A 3 51.96 -3.51 7.54
CA ARG A 3 50.46 -3.38 7.49
C ARG A 3 49.99 -3.91 6.14
N GLY A 4 49.23 -5.01 6.17
CA GLY A 4 48.52 -5.52 5.02
C GLY A 4 47.33 -4.63 4.69
N THR A 5 47.32 -4.11 3.47
CA THR A 5 46.18 -3.42 2.86
C THR A 5 45.17 -4.47 2.38
N CYS A 6 43.94 -4.36 2.84
CA CYS A 6 42.80 -5.14 2.33
C CYS A 6 42.49 -4.69 0.89
N PRO A 7 42.37 -5.60 -0.09
CA PRO A 7 42.00 -5.22 -1.44
C PRO A 7 40.51 -4.85 -1.52
N ALA A 8 40.22 -3.75 -2.21
CA ALA A 8 38.87 -3.33 -2.54
C ALA A 8 38.16 -4.38 -3.42
N LEU A 9 36.96 -4.74 -3.06
CA LEU A 9 36.08 -5.61 -3.87
C LEU A 9 35.73 -4.93 -5.21
N PRO A 10 35.65 -5.69 -6.29
CA PRO A 10 35.57 -5.14 -7.64
C PRO A 10 34.18 -4.59 -7.97
N LYS A 11 34.14 -3.47 -8.71
CA LYS A 11 32.98 -2.77 -9.27
C LYS A 11 32.20 -3.57 -10.35
N CYS A 12 32.27 -4.90 -10.35
CA CYS A 12 31.69 -5.74 -11.40
C CYS A 12 30.23 -6.11 -11.19
N GLU A 13 29.68 -5.99 -9.98
CA GLU A 13 28.29 -6.43 -9.74
C GLU A 13 27.25 -5.52 -10.36
N ASN A 14 27.43 -4.19 -10.32
CA ASN A 14 26.45 -3.26 -10.88
C ASN A 14 26.34 -3.32 -12.42
N ALA A 15 27.45 -3.60 -13.11
CA ALA A 15 27.46 -3.70 -14.58
C ALA A 15 26.74 -4.96 -15.10
N PHE A 16 26.82 -6.06 -14.35
CA PHE A 16 26.18 -7.32 -14.73
C PHE A 16 24.66 -7.24 -14.57
N TYR A 17 24.19 -6.65 -13.47
CA TYR A 17 22.75 -6.43 -13.23
C TYR A 17 22.14 -5.49 -14.27
N THR A 18 22.79 -4.38 -14.57
CA THR A 18 22.31 -3.42 -15.59
C THR A 18 22.24 -4.06 -16.98
N THR A 19 23.19 -4.95 -17.32
CA THR A 19 23.22 -5.61 -18.64
C THR A 19 22.16 -6.71 -18.78
N VAL A 20 21.82 -7.42 -17.69
CA VAL A 20 20.80 -8.47 -17.69
C VAL A 20 19.39 -7.84 -17.75
N MET A 21 19.15 -6.74 -17.00
CA MET A 21 17.86 -6.04 -17.01
C MET A 21 17.57 -5.38 -18.36
N ASN A 22 18.55 -4.74 -18.99
CA ASN A 22 18.38 -4.16 -20.33
C ASN A 22 18.11 -5.20 -21.45
N ALA A 23 18.30 -6.49 -21.17
CA ALA A 23 17.99 -7.55 -22.14
C ALA A 23 16.54 -8.09 -22.04
N ILE A 24 15.84 -7.79 -20.91
CA ILE A 24 14.50 -8.32 -20.64
C ILE A 24 13.42 -7.25 -20.84
N ASN A 25 13.78 -5.96 -20.75
CA ASN A 25 12.86 -4.83 -20.80
C ASN A 25 13.16 -3.94 -22.02
N ASP A 26 12.23 -3.92 -22.99
CA ASP A 26 12.35 -3.12 -24.22
C ASP A 26 12.21 -1.59 -23.98
N LEU A 27 11.87 -1.16 -22.76
CA LEU A 27 11.69 0.26 -22.41
C LEU A 27 13.01 1.04 -22.37
N GLY A 28 14.15 0.35 -22.20
CA GLY A 28 15.46 0.98 -22.13
C GLY A 28 15.80 1.63 -20.76
N PHE A 29 14.90 1.47 -19.76
CA PHE A 29 15.09 1.90 -18.37
C PHE A 29 14.45 0.91 -17.40
N PRO A 30 14.88 0.85 -16.13
CA PRO A 30 14.30 -0.04 -15.13
C PRO A 30 12.87 0.40 -14.77
N VAL A 31 12.07 -0.55 -14.25
CA VAL A 31 10.71 -0.28 -13.74
C VAL A 31 10.66 -0.55 -12.25
N PHE A 32 10.05 0.37 -11.52
CA PHE A 32 9.80 0.28 -10.09
C PHE A 32 8.28 0.26 -9.85
N ASP A 33 7.75 -0.89 -9.47
CA ASP A 33 6.36 -1.10 -9.15
C ASP A 33 6.08 -0.68 -7.71
N CYS A 34 5.25 0.35 -7.52
CA CYS A 34 4.92 0.87 -6.19
C CYS A 34 3.76 0.14 -5.52
N ASP A 35 3.21 -0.89 -6.16
CA ASP A 35 2.07 -1.64 -5.64
C ASP A 35 2.16 -3.12 -5.99
N ASN A 36 2.61 -3.91 -5.04
CA ASN A 36 2.79 -5.33 -5.20
C ASN A 36 2.44 -6.04 -3.88
N HIS A 37 1.97 -7.28 -3.93
CA HIS A 37 1.43 -7.97 -2.77
C HIS A 37 2.04 -9.34 -2.50
N TYR A 38 1.93 -9.76 -1.26
CA TYR A 38 2.14 -11.14 -0.84
C TYR A 38 0.86 -11.68 -0.19
N TYR A 39 0.68 -12.99 -0.25
CA TYR A 39 -0.38 -13.65 0.50
C TYR A 39 0.19 -14.23 1.79
N GLU A 40 -0.31 -13.76 2.91
CA GLU A 40 0.22 -14.10 4.23
C GLU A 40 0.21 -15.62 4.47
N ALA A 41 1.27 -16.12 5.08
CA ALA A 41 1.31 -17.46 5.64
C ALA A 41 0.28 -17.57 6.76
N LEU A 42 -0.19 -18.79 7.05
CA LEU A 42 -1.22 -19.04 8.08
C LEU A 42 -0.80 -18.55 9.47
N ASP A 43 0.49 -18.50 9.73
CA ASP A 43 1.06 -18.06 11.00
C ASP A 43 1.58 -16.61 11.01
N ALA A 44 1.39 -15.85 9.92
CA ALA A 44 1.90 -14.50 9.78
C ALA A 44 1.54 -13.56 10.95
N PHE A 45 0.32 -13.67 11.45
CA PHE A 45 -0.15 -12.86 12.58
C PHE A 45 0.02 -13.54 13.94
N THR A 46 0.50 -14.78 14.00
CA THR A 46 0.54 -15.55 15.24
C THR A 46 1.92 -16.06 15.60
N ARG A 47 2.85 -16.18 14.64
CA ARG A 47 4.22 -16.69 14.84
C ARG A 47 4.94 -15.99 15.99
N HIS A 48 4.85 -14.67 16.04
CA HIS A 48 5.51 -13.84 17.04
C HIS A 48 4.58 -13.34 18.15
N LEU A 49 3.33 -13.84 18.20
CA LEU A 49 2.44 -13.52 19.32
C LEU A 49 2.80 -14.32 20.56
N PRO A 50 2.82 -13.73 21.74
CA PRO A 50 2.91 -14.47 23.00
C PRO A 50 1.83 -15.53 23.10
N GLY A 51 2.22 -16.80 23.25
CA GLY A 51 1.30 -17.94 23.32
C GLY A 51 0.66 -18.38 21.99
N GLY A 52 1.11 -17.83 20.84
CA GLY A 52 0.66 -18.29 19.52
C GLY A 52 -0.74 -17.81 19.11
N GLY A 53 -1.25 -16.76 19.74
CA GLY A 53 -2.56 -16.18 19.44
C GLY A 53 -3.66 -16.54 20.44
N SER A 54 -4.76 -15.82 20.39
CA SER A 54 -5.91 -15.97 21.32
C SER A 54 -7.20 -15.47 20.68
N PRO A 55 -8.38 -15.75 21.27
CA PRO A 55 -9.65 -15.16 20.81
C PRO A 55 -9.65 -13.63 20.78
N ARG A 56 -8.86 -12.99 21.64
CA ARG A 56 -8.76 -11.54 21.71
C ARG A 56 -7.90 -10.94 20.60
N THR A 57 -6.95 -11.71 20.09
CA THR A 57 -6.01 -11.31 19.04
C THR A 57 -6.39 -11.96 17.71
N VAL A 58 -5.58 -12.87 17.22
CA VAL A 58 -5.81 -13.66 16.01
C VAL A 58 -5.71 -15.13 16.33
N GLN A 59 -6.62 -15.92 15.79
CA GLN A 59 -6.57 -17.38 15.80
C GLN A 59 -7.30 -17.94 14.58
N TRP A 60 -7.11 -19.21 14.29
CA TRP A 60 -7.86 -19.91 13.24
C TRP A 60 -8.95 -20.79 13.83
N ALA A 61 -10.10 -20.84 13.14
CA ALA A 61 -11.20 -21.74 13.47
C ALA A 61 -11.63 -22.55 12.25
N THR A 62 -11.94 -23.84 12.46
CA THR A 62 -12.53 -24.66 11.41
C THR A 62 -14.05 -24.71 11.58
N ILE A 63 -14.76 -24.18 10.57
CA ILE A 63 -16.21 -24.11 10.53
C ILE A 63 -16.68 -24.85 9.27
N ASN A 64 -17.47 -25.94 9.43
CA ASN A 64 -17.95 -26.76 8.31
C ASN A 64 -16.82 -27.24 7.36
N GLY A 65 -15.66 -27.58 7.92
CA GLY A 65 -14.50 -28.08 7.17
C GLY A 65 -13.67 -26.99 6.48
N ARG A 66 -13.99 -25.71 6.63
CA ARG A 66 -13.20 -24.57 6.12
C ARG A 66 -12.51 -23.84 7.25
N GLN A 67 -11.31 -23.34 6.99
CA GLN A 67 -10.57 -22.52 7.94
C GLN A 67 -10.93 -21.03 7.74
N TYR A 68 -11.17 -20.36 8.87
CA TYR A 68 -11.46 -18.94 8.93
C TYR A 68 -10.57 -18.29 9.98
N PRO A 69 -10.03 -17.08 9.71
CA PRO A 69 -9.39 -16.29 10.76
C PRO A 69 -10.46 -15.74 11.71
N VAL A 70 -10.15 -15.76 12.99
CA VAL A 70 -10.95 -15.16 14.06
C VAL A 70 -10.13 -14.00 14.61
N ILE A 71 -10.61 -12.80 14.42
CA ILE A 71 -9.92 -11.54 14.76
C ILE A 71 -10.74 -10.81 15.82
N GLY A 72 -10.13 -10.54 17.00
CA GLY A 72 -10.86 -9.88 18.09
C GLY A 72 -12.15 -10.61 18.49
N GLY A 73 -12.15 -11.95 18.45
CA GLY A 73 -13.30 -12.79 18.77
C GLY A 73 -14.37 -12.90 17.68
N ARG A 74 -14.14 -12.31 16.49
CA ARG A 74 -15.08 -12.36 15.36
C ARG A 74 -14.51 -13.19 14.21
N VAL A 75 -15.32 -14.05 13.62
CA VAL A 75 -14.96 -14.76 12.39
C VAL A 75 -14.88 -13.74 11.26
N SER A 76 -13.69 -13.57 10.70
CA SER A 76 -13.53 -12.73 9.50
C SER A 76 -13.96 -13.51 8.25
N ARG A 77 -14.78 -12.87 7.42
CA ARG A 77 -15.21 -13.34 6.11
C ARG A 77 -14.88 -12.35 5.01
N VAL A 78 -13.95 -11.45 5.30
CA VAL A 78 -13.55 -10.39 4.37
C VAL A 78 -12.99 -10.99 3.09
N VAL A 79 -12.25 -12.07 3.21
CA VAL A 79 -11.74 -12.85 2.07
C VAL A 79 -12.39 -14.21 2.06
N THR A 80 -12.94 -14.62 0.91
CA THR A 80 -13.67 -15.90 0.74
C THR A 80 -12.83 -17.10 1.11
N ASN A 81 -11.51 -17.07 0.85
CA ASN A 81 -10.55 -18.09 1.23
C ASN A 81 -9.28 -17.47 1.80
N ALA A 82 -9.29 -17.14 3.08
CA ALA A 82 -8.16 -16.52 3.77
C ALA A 82 -6.93 -17.43 3.93
N THR A 83 -7.00 -18.70 3.52
CA THR A 83 -5.82 -19.57 3.41
C THR A 83 -5.07 -19.33 2.10
N PHE A 84 -5.70 -18.66 1.12
CA PHE A 84 -5.19 -18.42 -0.23
C PHE A 84 -4.78 -19.69 -1.01
N ASP A 85 -5.36 -20.85 -0.67
CA ASP A 85 -5.10 -22.09 -1.39
C ASP A 85 -6.40 -22.91 -1.56
N PRO A 86 -6.97 -22.97 -2.79
CA PRO A 86 -6.53 -22.27 -4.00
C PRO A 86 -6.85 -20.78 -3.96
N ILE A 87 -6.06 -20.00 -4.69
CA ILE A 87 -6.22 -18.56 -4.83
C ILE A 87 -6.93 -18.18 -6.12
N ALA A 88 -7.58 -17.02 -6.17
CA ALA A 88 -8.04 -16.43 -7.42
C ALA A 88 -6.84 -16.10 -8.31
N LYS A 89 -6.98 -16.34 -9.61
CA LYS A 89 -5.91 -16.10 -10.57
C LYS A 89 -5.61 -14.61 -10.69
N ALA A 90 -4.32 -14.27 -10.68
CA ALA A 90 -3.85 -12.91 -10.86
C ALA A 90 -4.42 -12.26 -12.12
N GLY A 91 -4.96 -11.05 -12.00
CA GLY A 91 -5.51 -10.27 -13.12
C GLY A 91 -6.82 -10.79 -13.69
N ALA A 92 -7.48 -11.79 -13.08
CA ALA A 92 -8.74 -12.30 -13.62
C ALA A 92 -9.85 -11.25 -13.69
N MET A 93 -9.82 -10.20 -12.84
CA MET A 93 -10.78 -9.09 -12.82
C MET A 93 -10.26 -7.81 -13.50
N TYR A 94 -9.08 -7.81 -14.10
CA TYR A 94 -8.51 -6.61 -14.69
C TYR A 94 -9.45 -5.93 -15.70
N ASP A 95 -10.02 -6.70 -16.64
CA ASP A 95 -10.97 -6.17 -17.64
C ASP A 95 -12.32 -5.75 -17.04
N TYR A 96 -12.69 -6.28 -15.87
CA TYR A 96 -13.90 -5.86 -15.16
C TYR A 96 -13.84 -4.38 -14.79
N PHE A 97 -12.73 -3.95 -14.19
CA PHE A 97 -12.52 -2.55 -13.80
C PHE A 97 -12.27 -1.62 -15.00
N ARG A 98 -11.99 -2.18 -16.18
CA ARG A 98 -11.82 -1.45 -17.43
C ARG A 98 -13.06 -1.47 -18.32
N GLY A 99 -14.23 -1.41 -17.68
CA GLY A 99 -15.52 -1.33 -18.36
C GLY A 99 -16.20 -2.67 -18.64
N ASN A 100 -15.62 -3.79 -18.15
CA ASN A 100 -16.24 -5.13 -18.21
C ASN A 100 -16.78 -5.49 -19.62
N PRO A 101 -15.94 -5.55 -20.65
CA PRO A 101 -16.37 -5.71 -22.03
C PRO A 101 -17.17 -7.01 -22.25
N ASP A 102 -16.87 -8.06 -21.50
CA ASP A 102 -17.54 -9.36 -21.55
C ASP A 102 -18.82 -9.42 -20.72
N GLN A 103 -19.17 -8.35 -20.01
CA GLN A 103 -20.36 -8.25 -19.14
C GLN A 103 -20.49 -9.42 -18.14
N ARG A 104 -19.36 -9.87 -17.59
CA ARG A 104 -19.30 -10.95 -16.61
C ARG A 104 -19.69 -10.44 -15.22
N PHE A 105 -20.32 -11.31 -14.40
CA PHE A 105 -20.59 -11.00 -13.01
C PHE A 105 -19.30 -11.15 -12.16
N PRO A 106 -19.10 -10.32 -11.11
CA PRO A 106 -17.92 -10.40 -10.27
C PRO A 106 -17.65 -11.81 -9.71
N LEU A 107 -18.69 -12.53 -9.30
CA LEU A 107 -18.57 -13.90 -8.81
C LEU A 107 -18.05 -14.91 -9.84
N ASP A 108 -18.17 -14.64 -11.15
CA ASP A 108 -17.65 -15.51 -12.18
C ASP A 108 -16.13 -15.46 -12.26
N PHE A 109 -15.52 -14.31 -11.96
CA PHE A 109 -14.08 -14.15 -11.91
C PHE A 109 -13.47 -14.92 -10.73
N LEU A 110 -14.16 -15.01 -9.58
CA LEU A 110 -13.73 -15.77 -8.40
C LEU A 110 -13.73 -17.29 -8.62
N LYS A 111 -14.25 -17.81 -9.73
CA LYS A 111 -14.21 -19.22 -10.11
C LYS A 111 -12.90 -19.62 -10.77
N ASP A 112 -12.19 -18.69 -11.37
CA ASP A 112 -10.88 -18.92 -11.97
C ASP A 112 -9.81 -18.91 -10.89
N ARG A 113 -9.38 -20.10 -10.48
CA ARG A 113 -8.50 -20.32 -9.33
C ARG A 113 -7.31 -21.18 -9.70
N GLU A 114 -6.20 -20.93 -9.03
CA GLU A 114 -4.98 -21.70 -9.14
C GLU A 114 -4.45 -22.10 -7.75
N PRO A 115 -3.64 -23.15 -7.62
CA PRO A 115 -2.94 -23.44 -6.37
C PRO A 115 -2.02 -22.28 -5.99
N ILE A 116 -1.80 -22.07 -4.68
CA ILE A 116 -0.81 -21.12 -4.21
C ILE A 116 0.58 -21.51 -4.74
N ARG A 117 1.32 -20.52 -5.25
CA ARG A 117 2.65 -20.72 -5.80
C ARG A 117 3.72 -20.14 -4.88
N PRO A 118 4.99 -20.62 -4.94
CA PRO A 118 6.06 -20.14 -4.08
C PRO A 118 6.24 -18.63 -4.14
N GLU A 119 6.21 -18.02 -5.33
CA GLU A 119 6.41 -16.58 -5.53
C GLU A 119 5.37 -15.69 -4.82
N TYR A 120 4.28 -16.27 -4.36
CA TYR A 120 3.27 -15.56 -3.59
C TYR A 120 3.61 -15.46 -2.10
N ARG A 121 4.59 -16.24 -1.62
CA ARG A 121 4.97 -16.35 -0.21
C ARG A 121 6.47 -16.35 0.08
N GLU A 122 7.29 -16.47 -0.94
CA GLU A 122 8.74 -16.62 -0.80
C GLU A 122 9.46 -15.55 -1.62
N ARG A 123 10.28 -14.76 -0.95
CA ARG A 123 10.96 -13.60 -1.56
C ARG A 123 11.96 -13.99 -2.66
N GLU A 124 12.63 -15.14 -2.56
CA GLU A 124 13.55 -15.61 -3.58
C GLU A 124 12.82 -15.99 -4.87
N ALA A 125 11.72 -16.74 -4.76
CA ALA A 125 10.86 -17.08 -5.89
C ALA A 125 10.21 -15.82 -6.50
N ARG A 126 9.86 -14.82 -5.67
CA ARG A 126 9.36 -13.54 -6.16
C ARG A 126 10.37 -12.79 -7.01
N LEU A 127 11.66 -12.79 -6.66
CA LEU A 127 12.69 -12.16 -7.48
C LEU A 127 12.76 -12.78 -8.88
N GLU A 128 12.61 -14.10 -9.00
CA GLU A 128 12.61 -14.78 -10.31
C GLU A 128 11.43 -14.34 -11.18
N VAL A 129 10.27 -14.14 -10.58
CA VAL A 129 9.08 -13.64 -11.28
C VAL A 129 9.24 -12.16 -11.66
N MET A 130 9.77 -11.33 -10.77
CA MET A 130 10.08 -9.93 -11.09
C MET A 130 11.04 -9.82 -12.27
N ASP A 131 12.08 -10.68 -12.33
CA ASP A 131 13.00 -10.74 -13.46
C ASP A 131 12.28 -11.11 -14.76
N ALA A 132 11.39 -12.11 -14.71
CA ALA A 132 10.59 -12.51 -15.86
C ALA A 132 9.59 -11.44 -16.31
N GLN A 133 9.06 -10.65 -15.38
CA GLN A 133 8.15 -9.53 -15.64
C GLN A 133 8.87 -8.24 -16.06
N GLY A 134 10.22 -8.18 -15.99
CA GLY A 134 10.99 -6.98 -16.29
C GLY A 134 10.91 -5.89 -15.20
N ILE A 135 10.54 -6.27 -13.98
CA ILE A 135 10.42 -5.36 -12.81
C ILE A 135 11.72 -5.37 -12.02
N GLU A 136 12.35 -4.21 -11.88
CA GLU A 136 13.60 -4.09 -11.10
C GLU A 136 13.34 -4.10 -9.60
N ARG A 137 12.35 -3.32 -9.15
CA ARG A 137 12.03 -3.12 -7.73
C ARG A 137 10.54 -3.10 -7.49
N VAL A 138 10.17 -3.48 -6.26
CA VAL A 138 8.76 -3.42 -5.81
C VAL A 138 8.67 -2.87 -4.39
N TRP A 139 7.64 -2.10 -4.10
CA TRP A 139 7.06 -2.04 -2.76
C TRP A 139 6.10 -3.20 -2.60
N MET A 140 6.09 -3.81 -1.41
CA MET A 140 5.19 -4.93 -1.14
C MET A 140 4.33 -4.67 0.09
N PHE A 141 3.05 -4.93 -0.07
CA PHE A 141 2.03 -4.68 0.95
C PHE A 141 1.32 -5.96 1.39
N PRO A 142 0.72 -5.94 2.59
CA PRO A 142 -0.10 -7.05 3.07
C PRO A 142 -1.44 -7.10 2.32
N THR A 143 -1.97 -8.30 2.16
CA THR A 143 -3.35 -8.53 1.70
C THR A 143 -4.33 -8.53 2.88
N LEU A 144 -4.14 -9.44 3.86
CA LEU A 144 -4.99 -9.50 5.06
C LEU A 144 -4.66 -8.41 6.07
N GLY A 145 -3.39 -8.00 6.16
CA GLY A 145 -2.96 -6.98 7.12
C GLY A 145 -3.68 -5.66 6.97
N MET A 146 -4.06 -5.27 5.75
CA MET A 146 -4.83 -4.05 5.48
C MET A 146 -6.27 -4.09 6.02
N LEU A 147 -6.75 -5.27 6.45
CA LEU A 147 -8.15 -5.52 6.82
C LEU A 147 -8.35 -5.73 8.33
N TYR A 148 -7.28 -5.98 9.10
CA TYR A 148 -7.42 -6.47 10.48
C TYR A 148 -7.50 -5.36 11.52
N GLU A 149 -6.97 -4.17 11.26
CA GLU A 149 -7.03 -3.05 12.21
C GLU A 149 -8.47 -2.67 12.56
N GLU A 150 -9.36 -2.62 11.56
CA GLU A 150 -10.78 -2.29 11.79
C GLU A 150 -11.45 -3.27 12.78
N LEU A 151 -11.12 -4.55 12.68
CA LEU A 151 -11.69 -5.58 13.56
C LEU A 151 -11.15 -5.50 15.00
N LEU A 152 -9.97 -4.91 15.19
CA LEU A 152 -9.26 -4.78 16.47
C LEU A 152 -9.32 -3.37 17.05
N LYS A 153 -9.88 -2.37 16.35
CA LYS A 153 -9.79 -0.94 16.69
C LYS A 153 -10.26 -0.56 18.10
N HIS A 154 -11.11 -1.38 18.73
CA HIS A 154 -11.60 -1.16 20.09
C HIS A 154 -10.79 -1.86 21.18
N ASP A 155 -9.72 -2.54 20.82
CA ASP A 155 -8.79 -3.23 21.74
C ASP A 155 -7.35 -2.86 21.38
N THR A 156 -6.94 -1.63 21.71
CA THR A 156 -5.61 -1.11 21.40
C THR A 156 -4.47 -2.05 21.83
N PRO A 157 -4.48 -2.67 23.04
CA PRO A 157 -3.45 -3.63 23.41
C PRO A 157 -3.40 -4.89 22.53
N ALA A 158 -4.56 -5.40 22.07
CA ALA A 158 -4.57 -6.54 21.15
C ALA A 158 -4.10 -6.12 19.75
N LEU A 159 -4.54 -4.95 19.29
CA LEU A 159 -4.15 -4.36 18.02
C LEU A 159 -2.63 -4.18 17.92
N THR A 160 -2.01 -3.52 18.89
CA THR A 160 -0.57 -3.28 18.92
C THR A 160 0.23 -4.58 18.97
N GLN A 161 -0.20 -5.56 19.78
CA GLN A 161 0.45 -6.89 19.84
C GLN A 161 0.38 -7.61 18.50
N VAL A 162 -0.77 -7.59 17.82
CA VAL A 162 -0.96 -8.26 16.53
C VAL A 162 -0.07 -7.65 15.46
N PHE A 163 -0.03 -6.32 15.34
CA PHE A 163 0.78 -5.68 14.31
C PHE A 163 2.27 -5.67 14.62
N THR A 164 2.67 -5.66 15.90
CA THR A 164 4.07 -5.97 16.26
C THR A 164 4.46 -7.37 15.79
N ALA A 165 3.66 -8.40 16.08
CA ALA A 165 3.94 -9.76 15.67
C ALA A 165 3.97 -9.89 14.14
N PHE A 166 3.04 -9.24 13.46
CA PHE A 166 2.98 -9.20 12.00
C PHE A 166 4.22 -8.54 11.39
N ASN A 167 4.65 -7.37 11.87
CA ASN A 167 5.84 -6.68 11.37
C ASN A 167 7.12 -7.51 11.57
N ARG A 168 7.21 -8.32 12.63
CA ARG A 168 8.34 -9.26 12.84
C ARG A 168 8.32 -10.38 11.81
N TRP A 169 7.12 -10.89 11.46
CA TRP A 169 6.97 -11.86 10.39
C TRP A 169 7.32 -11.26 9.02
N VAL A 170 6.86 -10.04 8.70
CA VAL A 170 7.20 -9.36 7.45
C VAL A 170 8.70 -9.21 7.30
N GLU A 171 9.40 -8.80 8.37
CA GLU A 171 10.86 -8.66 8.36
C GLU A 171 11.56 -9.99 8.16
N GLU A 172 11.10 -11.05 8.82
CA GLU A 172 11.69 -12.40 8.75
C GLU A 172 11.50 -13.03 7.36
N ASP A 173 10.28 -13.06 6.83
CA ASP A 173 9.95 -13.76 5.59
C ASP A 173 10.26 -12.93 4.33
N TRP A 174 10.02 -11.61 4.36
CA TRP A 174 10.18 -10.74 3.20
C TRP A 174 11.38 -9.79 3.30
N GLY A 175 11.64 -9.25 4.49
CA GLY A 175 12.62 -8.20 4.72
C GLY A 175 12.10 -6.81 4.34
N PHE A 176 12.37 -5.80 5.18
CA PHE A 176 12.01 -4.41 4.86
C PHE A 176 12.85 -3.83 3.72
N ASN A 177 14.00 -4.44 3.45
CA ASN A 177 14.84 -4.20 2.28
C ASN A 177 15.58 -5.49 1.92
N PHE A 178 15.00 -6.25 1.00
CA PHE A 178 15.66 -7.47 0.50
C PHE A 178 16.37 -7.19 -0.80
N ARG A 179 17.71 -7.24 -0.75
CA ARG A 179 18.63 -7.05 -1.89
C ARG A 179 18.44 -5.74 -2.67
N ASN A 180 17.90 -4.69 -2.05
CA ASN A 180 17.48 -3.43 -2.69
C ASN A 180 16.51 -3.62 -3.86
N ARG A 181 15.72 -4.69 -3.83
CA ARG A 181 14.73 -5.02 -4.87
C ARG A 181 13.31 -5.16 -4.31
N ILE A 182 13.15 -5.82 -3.17
CA ILE A 182 11.86 -5.96 -2.50
C ILE A 182 11.89 -5.09 -1.23
N PHE A 183 10.93 -4.19 -1.13
CA PHE A 183 10.75 -3.32 0.04
C PHE A 183 9.38 -3.63 0.65
N ALA A 184 9.34 -4.63 1.53
CA ALA A 184 8.09 -5.00 2.23
C ALA A 184 7.81 -3.98 3.33
N ALA A 185 6.67 -3.30 3.22
CA ALA A 185 6.28 -2.22 4.12
C ALA A 185 5.79 -2.76 5.47
N PRO A 186 6.40 -2.42 6.61
CA PRO A 186 5.81 -2.69 7.90
C PRO A 186 4.53 -1.86 8.09
N TYR A 187 3.52 -2.47 8.71
CA TYR A 187 2.25 -1.82 9.00
C TYR A 187 2.36 -0.95 10.25
N ILE A 188 1.92 0.30 10.15
CA ILE A 188 1.85 1.24 11.28
C ILE A 188 0.39 1.56 11.60
N THR A 189 0.02 1.43 12.87
CA THR A 189 -1.23 1.94 13.41
C THR A 189 -0.98 3.16 14.29
N LEU A 190 -1.81 4.18 14.15
CA LEU A 190 -1.80 5.38 15.01
C LEU A 190 -2.70 5.22 16.26
N ALA A 191 -3.24 4.04 16.52
CA ALA A 191 -4.08 3.79 17.69
C ALA A 191 -3.35 3.99 19.03
N ASP A 192 -2.02 3.91 19.01
CA ASP A 192 -1.12 4.20 20.13
C ASP A 192 0.15 4.87 19.56
N VAL A 193 0.36 6.13 19.90
CA VAL A 193 1.46 6.92 19.31
C VAL A 193 2.84 6.45 19.76
N ASP A 194 2.99 6.01 21.00
CA ASP A 194 4.28 5.51 21.51
C ASP A 194 4.65 4.19 20.82
N HIS A 195 3.66 3.33 20.61
CA HIS A 195 3.82 2.12 19.82
C HIS A 195 4.15 2.43 18.37
N ALA A 196 3.45 3.39 17.72
CA ALA A 196 3.72 3.79 16.34
C ALA A 196 5.17 4.27 16.16
N VAL A 197 5.67 5.09 17.08
CA VAL A 197 7.08 5.54 17.11
C VAL A 197 8.04 4.36 17.29
N ALA A 198 7.75 3.45 18.22
CA ALA A 198 8.60 2.28 18.47
C ALA A 198 8.68 1.34 17.25
N GLU A 199 7.56 1.09 16.57
CA GLU A 199 7.55 0.28 15.35
C GLU A 199 8.25 0.99 14.19
N LEU A 200 8.13 2.31 14.06
CA LEU A 200 8.88 3.09 13.08
C LEU A 200 10.39 3.00 13.33
N GLU A 201 10.85 3.14 14.58
CA GLU A 201 12.27 2.99 14.92
C GLU A 201 12.77 1.57 14.64
N TYR A 202 11.97 0.55 14.94
CA TYR A 202 12.29 -0.84 14.61
C TYR A 202 12.48 -1.02 13.10
N ALA A 203 11.60 -0.43 12.30
CA ALA A 203 11.64 -0.47 10.84
C ALA A 203 12.87 0.27 10.28
N LEU A 204 13.14 1.49 10.75
CA LEU A 204 14.28 2.29 10.33
C LEU A 204 15.62 1.62 10.65
N ALA A 205 15.73 0.97 11.80
CA ALA A 205 16.94 0.22 12.20
C ALA A 205 17.20 -1.00 11.29
N ARG A 206 16.22 -1.39 10.45
CA ARG A 206 16.30 -2.51 9.49
C ARG A 206 16.20 -2.06 8.04
N ASP A 207 16.56 -0.81 7.80
CA ASP A 207 16.63 -0.21 6.45
C ASP A 207 15.28 -0.18 5.71
N ALA A 208 14.16 -0.09 6.43
CA ALA A 208 12.87 0.15 5.81
C ALA A 208 12.88 1.48 5.04
N ARG A 209 12.31 1.48 3.85
CA ARG A 209 12.21 2.64 2.95
C ARG A 209 10.81 3.18 2.89
N VAL A 210 9.85 2.38 3.27
CA VAL A 210 8.42 2.66 3.21
C VAL A 210 7.74 2.03 4.43
N VAL A 211 6.69 2.68 4.93
CA VAL A 211 5.75 2.11 5.91
C VAL A 211 4.35 2.22 5.35
N VAL A 212 3.44 1.36 5.78
CA VAL A 212 2.07 1.35 5.26
C VAL A 212 1.05 1.54 6.38
N MET A 213 -0.04 2.25 6.08
CA MET A 213 -1.23 2.37 6.91
C MET A 213 -2.50 2.40 6.06
N ARG A 214 -3.64 2.06 6.65
CA ARG A 214 -4.93 2.14 5.99
C ARG A 214 -5.45 3.58 5.90
N PRO A 215 -6.34 3.92 4.95
CA PRO A 215 -6.96 5.24 4.84
C PRO A 215 -8.11 5.39 5.84
N ALA A 216 -7.80 5.60 7.12
CA ALA A 216 -8.80 5.69 8.17
C ALA A 216 -8.40 6.66 9.29
N ALA A 217 -9.40 7.16 10.02
CA ALA A 217 -9.18 7.81 11.30
C ALA A 217 -8.56 6.81 12.29
N ALA A 218 -7.67 7.29 13.15
CA ALA A 218 -7.09 6.49 14.23
C ALA A 218 -8.08 6.39 15.40
N PHE A 219 -8.25 5.19 15.94
CA PHE A 219 -9.07 4.96 17.12
C PHE A 219 -8.16 4.81 18.34
N THR A 220 -7.89 5.92 19.04
CA THR A 220 -7.06 5.94 20.23
C THR A 220 -7.89 5.68 21.50
N PRO A 221 -7.27 5.38 22.65
CA PRO A 221 -7.96 5.33 23.94
C PRO A 221 -8.69 6.63 24.31
N ASN A 222 -8.28 7.76 23.71
CA ASN A 222 -8.89 9.08 23.89
C ASN A 222 -10.03 9.36 22.89
N GLY A 223 -10.41 8.38 22.06
CA GLY A 223 -11.41 8.48 21.00
C GLY A 223 -10.82 8.58 19.60
N PRO A 224 -11.67 8.69 18.57
CA PRO A 224 -11.22 8.80 17.19
C PRO A 224 -10.52 10.13 16.92
N ARG A 225 -9.47 10.10 16.11
CA ARG A 225 -8.66 11.25 15.68
C ARG A 225 -8.42 11.21 14.18
N THR A 226 -8.29 12.38 13.56
CA THR A 226 -7.74 12.45 12.20
C THR A 226 -6.27 12.03 12.22
N PRO A 227 -5.73 11.49 11.13
CA PRO A 227 -4.31 11.07 11.09
C PRO A 227 -3.34 12.24 11.27
N ALA A 228 -3.78 13.48 11.07
CA ALA A 228 -2.98 14.69 11.25
C ALA A 228 -3.20 15.38 12.61
N ASP A 229 -3.96 14.78 13.54
CA ASP A 229 -4.14 15.32 14.88
C ASP A 229 -2.79 15.52 15.59
N PRO A 230 -2.58 16.62 16.30
CA PRO A 230 -1.34 16.86 17.06
C PRO A 230 -0.97 15.78 18.10
N GLU A 231 -1.89 14.92 18.49
CA GLU A 231 -1.58 13.73 19.30
C GLU A 231 -0.53 12.84 18.62
N PHE A 232 -0.47 12.85 17.28
CA PHE A 232 0.46 12.05 16.49
C PHE A 232 1.72 12.79 16.03
N ASP A 233 1.93 14.03 16.48
CA ASP A 233 3.13 14.81 16.15
C ASP A 233 4.44 14.09 16.47
N PRO A 234 4.59 13.29 17.55
CA PRO A 234 5.80 12.52 17.79
C PRO A 234 6.13 11.52 16.66
N PHE A 235 5.11 10.87 16.09
CA PHE A 235 5.28 9.96 14.95
C PHE A 235 5.66 10.75 13.68
N TRP A 236 4.91 11.80 13.35
CA TRP A 236 5.15 12.59 12.15
C TRP A 236 6.48 13.34 12.17
N ALA A 237 6.92 13.80 13.33
CA ALA A 237 8.25 14.38 13.51
C ALA A 237 9.34 13.37 13.12
N ARG A 238 9.19 12.13 13.55
CA ARG A 238 10.16 11.08 13.23
C ARG A 238 10.13 10.66 11.77
N VAL A 239 8.95 10.61 11.14
CA VAL A 239 8.80 10.45 9.69
C VAL A 239 9.50 11.58 8.94
N ASN A 240 9.27 12.83 9.36
CA ASN A 240 9.87 14.03 8.76
C ASN A 240 11.41 14.03 8.85
N GLU A 241 11.97 13.58 9.97
CA GLU A 241 13.42 13.50 10.19
C GLU A 241 14.07 12.38 9.37
N SER A 242 13.44 11.21 9.32
CA SER A 242 13.98 10.04 8.63
C SER A 242 13.86 10.14 7.12
N GLY A 243 12.88 10.90 6.61
CA GLY A 243 12.54 10.97 5.20
C GLY A 243 11.94 9.68 4.63
N ILE A 244 11.47 8.76 5.50
CA ILE A 244 10.76 7.55 5.07
C ILE A 244 9.42 7.93 4.42
N THR A 245 9.00 7.20 3.42
CA THR A 245 7.71 7.42 2.78
C THR A 245 6.60 6.68 3.51
N VAL A 246 5.49 7.37 3.75
CA VAL A 246 4.27 6.77 4.29
C VAL A 246 3.34 6.45 3.13
N VAL A 247 3.03 5.18 2.94
CA VAL A 247 2.02 4.74 2.00
C VAL A 247 0.68 4.60 2.71
N VAL A 248 -0.33 5.24 2.16
CA VAL A 248 -1.73 5.04 2.53
C VAL A 248 -2.34 4.13 1.48
N HIS A 249 -2.50 2.86 1.85
CA HIS A 249 -2.92 1.83 0.92
C HIS A 249 -4.37 1.43 1.16
N ALA A 250 -5.09 1.10 0.11
CA ALA A 250 -6.44 0.57 0.17
C ALA A 250 -6.59 -0.50 1.25
N GLY A 251 -7.75 -0.51 1.92
CA GLY A 251 -8.00 -1.44 3.03
C GLY A 251 -9.32 -1.17 3.73
N ASP A 252 -9.60 -1.89 4.81
CA ASP A 252 -10.82 -1.65 5.58
C ASP A 252 -10.71 -0.36 6.41
N SER A 253 -11.23 0.72 5.85
CA SER A 253 -11.29 2.03 6.50
C SER A 253 -12.32 2.12 7.64
N GLY A 254 -13.18 1.11 7.79
CA GLY A 254 -14.33 1.15 8.69
C GLY A 254 -15.53 1.95 8.15
N TYR A 255 -15.44 2.50 6.96
CA TYR A 255 -16.52 3.30 6.37
C TYR A 255 -17.81 2.51 6.22
N LEU A 256 -17.71 1.26 5.79
CA LEU A 256 -18.83 0.36 5.64
C LEU A 256 -19.46 -0.02 6.99
N SER A 257 -18.66 -0.13 8.03
CA SER A 257 -19.10 -0.47 9.39
C SER A 257 -19.92 0.63 10.06
N ASN A 258 -19.96 1.84 9.47
CA ASN A 258 -20.75 2.98 9.98
C ASN A 258 -22.25 2.95 9.59
N GLY A 259 -22.78 1.76 9.28
CA GLY A 259 -24.18 1.56 8.98
C GLY A 259 -24.56 1.54 7.50
N TYR A 260 -23.60 1.76 6.61
CA TYR A 260 -23.83 1.68 5.17
C TYR A 260 -23.81 0.24 4.63
N ALA A 261 -23.22 -0.71 5.38
CA ALA A 261 -23.27 -2.13 5.09
C ALA A 261 -23.27 -2.93 6.38
N ALA A 262 -24.21 -3.89 6.50
CA ALA A 262 -24.34 -4.72 7.69
C ALA A 262 -23.13 -5.64 7.91
N ASP A 263 -22.46 -6.04 6.83
CA ASP A 263 -21.39 -7.05 6.82
C ASP A 263 -19.97 -6.41 6.77
N GLY A 264 -19.88 -5.07 6.86
CA GLY A 264 -18.63 -4.35 6.74
C GLY A 264 -17.97 -4.56 5.37
N PHE A 265 -16.66 -4.58 5.34
CA PHE A 265 -15.85 -4.74 4.13
C PHE A 265 -16.07 -6.09 3.43
N ALA A 266 -16.37 -7.16 4.20
CA ALA A 266 -16.61 -8.52 3.69
C ALA A 266 -17.62 -8.61 2.55
N ALA A 267 -18.56 -7.68 2.49
CA ALA A 267 -19.60 -7.69 1.49
C ALA A 267 -19.24 -6.91 0.21
N THR A 268 -18.01 -6.41 0.09
CA THR A 268 -17.58 -5.63 -1.09
C THR A 268 -17.53 -6.50 -2.33
N PHE A 269 -17.06 -7.75 -2.20
CA PHE A 269 -16.97 -8.72 -3.31
C PHE A 269 -18.08 -9.77 -3.31
N GLU A 270 -18.62 -10.13 -2.13
CA GLU A 270 -19.74 -11.06 -2.01
C GLU A 270 -21.07 -10.31 -2.13
N GLY A 271 -21.78 -10.48 -3.21
CA GLY A 271 -23.10 -9.87 -3.43
C GLY A 271 -23.10 -8.64 -4.34
N ALA A 272 -22.09 -8.48 -5.17
CA ALA A 272 -22.02 -7.46 -6.23
C ALA A 272 -23.07 -7.64 -7.35
N GLU A 273 -24.12 -8.43 -7.10
CA GLU A 273 -25.27 -8.53 -8.01
C GLU A 273 -26.05 -7.21 -8.18
N ARG A 274 -25.82 -6.28 -7.26
CA ARG A 274 -26.47 -4.96 -7.31
C ARG A 274 -25.47 -3.85 -6.97
N PRO A 275 -25.44 -2.76 -7.77
CA PRO A 275 -24.71 -1.56 -7.37
C PRO A 275 -25.13 -1.09 -5.97
N SER A 276 -24.17 -0.72 -5.16
CA SER A 276 -24.42 -0.20 -3.81
C SER A 276 -23.41 0.88 -3.46
N ILE A 277 -23.64 1.60 -2.38
CA ILE A 277 -22.71 2.63 -1.88
C ILE A 277 -21.31 2.08 -1.57
N LYS A 278 -21.17 0.77 -1.44
CA LYS A 278 -19.87 0.11 -1.24
C LYS A 278 -18.86 0.41 -2.36
N MET A 279 -19.34 0.63 -3.58
CA MET A 279 -18.52 1.00 -4.72
C MET A 279 -17.82 2.35 -4.58
N LEU A 280 -18.30 3.21 -3.67
CA LEU A 280 -17.75 4.55 -3.42
C LEU A 280 -16.86 4.63 -2.19
N THR A 281 -16.69 3.54 -1.44
CA THR A 281 -16.10 3.62 -0.10
C THR A 281 -14.59 3.72 -0.11
N MET A 282 -13.92 3.17 -1.12
CA MET A 282 -12.46 3.23 -1.23
C MET A 282 -12.00 4.68 -1.42
N GLU A 283 -12.49 5.34 -2.45
CA GLU A 283 -12.16 6.74 -2.73
C GLU A 283 -12.62 7.69 -1.63
N ARG A 284 -13.74 7.40 -0.98
CA ARG A 284 -14.22 8.22 0.12
C ARG A 284 -13.27 8.21 1.32
N ALA A 285 -12.72 7.06 1.62
CA ALA A 285 -11.80 6.90 2.73
C ALA A 285 -10.50 7.69 2.51
N ILE A 286 -9.89 7.54 1.36
CA ILE A 286 -8.63 8.25 1.02
C ILE A 286 -8.88 9.76 0.85
N TYR A 287 -10.02 10.17 0.29
CA TYR A 287 -10.41 11.56 0.22
C TYR A 287 -10.34 12.24 1.60
N ASP A 288 -11.06 11.68 2.58
CA ASP A 288 -11.12 12.23 3.93
C ASP A 288 -9.75 12.17 4.61
N PHE A 289 -8.97 11.10 4.38
CA PHE A 289 -7.61 10.97 4.91
C PHE A 289 -6.69 12.09 4.40
N LEU A 290 -6.52 12.21 3.07
CA LEU A 290 -5.63 13.21 2.47
C LEU A 290 -6.11 14.64 2.73
N ALA A 291 -7.43 14.88 2.71
CA ALA A 291 -8.00 16.16 3.08
C ALA A 291 -7.59 16.56 4.50
N SER A 292 -7.63 15.63 5.46
CA SER A 292 -7.25 15.91 6.84
C SER A 292 -5.78 16.32 6.98
N LEU A 293 -4.87 15.71 6.21
CA LEU A 293 -3.44 16.07 6.24
C LEU A 293 -3.21 17.54 5.85
N VAL A 294 -3.99 18.04 4.88
CA VAL A 294 -3.89 19.43 4.41
C VAL A 294 -4.64 20.38 5.35
N PHE A 295 -5.90 20.06 5.72
CA PHE A 295 -6.72 20.93 6.57
C PHE A 295 -6.19 21.06 7.99
N ASP A 296 -5.66 19.98 8.56
CA ASP A 296 -5.03 19.98 9.90
C ASP A 296 -3.57 20.43 9.85
N ARG A 297 -3.12 20.92 8.68
CA ARG A 297 -1.84 21.60 8.47
C ARG A 297 -0.64 20.73 8.87
N LEU A 298 -0.68 19.41 8.56
CA LEU A 298 0.40 18.49 8.87
C LEU A 298 1.71 18.92 8.21
N PHE A 299 1.66 19.25 6.91
CA PHE A 299 2.84 19.58 6.11
C PHE A 299 3.46 20.93 6.44
N GLU A 300 2.75 21.79 7.18
CA GLU A 300 3.36 23.00 7.76
C GLU A 300 4.21 22.69 8.99
N ARG A 301 3.75 21.72 9.81
CA ARG A 301 4.52 21.25 10.96
C ARG A 301 5.68 20.36 10.55
N PHE A 302 5.49 19.58 9.48
CA PHE A 302 6.42 18.54 9.02
C PHE A 302 6.58 18.57 7.49
N PRO A 303 7.33 19.53 6.95
CA PRO A 303 7.38 19.81 5.52
C PRO A 303 8.07 18.72 4.68
N ASN A 304 8.87 17.85 5.28
CA ASN A 304 9.56 16.76 4.57
C ASN A 304 8.76 15.44 4.55
N VAL A 305 7.58 15.41 5.18
CA VAL A 305 6.72 14.22 5.12
C VAL A 305 6.26 13.99 3.69
N ARG A 306 6.42 12.76 3.21
CA ARG A 306 6.01 12.28 1.88
C ARG A 306 4.97 11.19 2.06
N VAL A 307 3.84 11.35 1.38
CA VAL A 307 2.71 10.43 1.44
C VAL A 307 2.40 9.93 0.03
N ALA A 308 2.28 8.62 -0.15
CA ALA A 308 1.82 8.00 -1.38
C ALA A 308 0.45 7.35 -1.16
N SER A 309 -0.52 7.71 -1.99
CA SER A 309 -1.82 7.04 -2.07
C SER A 309 -1.71 5.90 -3.08
N VAL A 310 -1.94 4.67 -2.63
CA VAL A 310 -1.78 3.46 -3.44
C VAL A 310 -3.06 2.63 -3.41
N GLU A 311 -3.52 2.18 -4.58
CA GLU A 311 -4.74 1.36 -4.77
C GLU A 311 -6.05 2.03 -4.27
N ASN A 312 -6.09 3.35 -4.18
CA ASN A 312 -7.26 4.05 -3.64
C ASN A 312 -8.13 4.74 -4.71
N GLY A 313 -7.70 4.72 -5.99
CA GLY A 313 -8.29 5.56 -7.02
C GLY A 313 -7.93 7.04 -6.88
N ALA A 314 -8.36 7.85 -7.85
CA ALA A 314 -8.03 9.27 -7.93
C ALA A 314 -9.17 10.18 -8.42
N GLU A 315 -10.34 9.63 -8.78
CA GLU A 315 -11.49 10.43 -9.25
C GLU A 315 -11.95 11.50 -8.25
N PHE A 316 -11.57 11.39 -6.98
CA PHE A 316 -11.87 12.36 -5.93
C PHE A 316 -11.07 13.68 -6.03
N LEU A 317 -9.95 13.70 -6.72
CA LEU A 317 -9.00 14.84 -6.75
C LEU A 317 -9.62 16.15 -7.24
N PRO A 318 -10.40 16.20 -8.34
CA PRO A 318 -11.01 17.45 -8.82
C PRO A 318 -11.91 18.10 -7.76
N ASP A 319 -12.70 17.28 -7.03
CA ASP A 319 -13.57 17.79 -5.97
C ASP A 319 -12.77 18.30 -4.77
N LEU A 320 -11.76 17.57 -4.34
CA LEU A 320 -10.87 17.98 -3.25
C LEU A 320 -10.19 19.30 -3.58
N PHE A 321 -9.59 19.45 -4.76
CA PHE A 321 -8.89 20.68 -5.17
C PHE A 321 -9.83 21.88 -5.26
N ARG A 322 -11.04 21.67 -5.78
CA ARG A 322 -12.07 22.71 -5.78
C ARG A 322 -12.42 23.18 -4.36
N LYS A 323 -12.53 22.25 -3.40
CA LYS A 323 -12.84 22.57 -1.99
C LYS A 323 -11.66 23.23 -1.29
N LEU A 324 -10.44 22.79 -1.51
CA LEU A 324 -9.23 23.43 -0.99
C LEU A 324 -9.12 24.88 -1.48
N SER A 325 -9.22 25.12 -2.79
CA SER A 325 -9.20 26.45 -3.38
C SER A 325 -10.34 27.34 -2.85
N SER A 326 -11.54 26.81 -2.75
CA SER A 326 -12.70 27.55 -2.22
C SER A 326 -12.51 27.93 -0.75
N THR A 327 -11.95 27.04 0.07
CA THR A 327 -11.69 27.33 1.49
C THR A 327 -10.56 28.33 1.66
N HIS A 328 -9.49 28.23 0.88
CA HIS A 328 -8.40 29.20 0.88
C HIS A 328 -8.90 30.63 0.60
N LYS A 329 -9.80 30.76 -0.39
CA LYS A 329 -10.42 32.05 -0.72
C LYS A 329 -11.37 32.58 0.34
N ARG A 330 -12.12 31.67 1.02
CA ARG A 330 -13.14 32.07 2.02
C ARG A 330 -12.54 32.41 3.38
N ILE A 331 -11.38 31.82 3.73
CA ILE A 331 -10.71 32.02 5.02
C ILE A 331 -9.28 32.49 4.76
N PRO A 332 -9.08 33.77 4.38
CA PRO A 332 -7.77 34.31 4.07
C PRO A 332 -6.82 34.17 5.28
N GLY A 333 -5.60 33.70 5.01
CA GLY A 333 -4.55 33.56 6.02
C GLY A 333 -4.66 32.28 6.87
N PHE A 334 -5.64 31.41 6.63
CA PHE A 334 -5.69 30.09 7.31
C PHE A 334 -4.56 29.20 6.80
N PHE A 335 -4.40 29.06 5.49
CA PHE A 335 -3.25 28.41 4.88
C PHE A 335 -2.17 29.45 4.58
N PRO A 336 -0.89 29.22 4.91
CA PRO A 336 0.20 30.16 4.62
C PRO A 336 0.53 30.28 3.13
N GLU A 337 0.19 29.24 2.34
CA GLU A 337 0.32 29.18 0.89
C GLU A 337 -0.94 28.54 0.27
N ASP A 338 -0.97 28.40 -1.06
CA ASP A 338 -2.06 27.65 -1.71
C ASP A 338 -2.03 26.18 -1.26
N PRO A 339 -3.10 25.67 -0.64
CA PRO A 339 -3.14 24.29 -0.13
C PRO A 339 -3.05 23.24 -1.25
N ILE A 340 -3.31 23.60 -2.51
CA ILE A 340 -3.07 22.72 -3.66
C ILE A 340 -1.57 22.53 -3.88
N GLU A 341 -0.76 23.58 -3.75
CA GLU A 341 0.69 23.46 -3.87
C GLU A 341 1.30 22.67 -2.71
N THR A 342 0.74 22.79 -1.49
CA THR A 342 1.09 21.94 -0.37
C THR A 342 0.77 20.47 -0.66
N PHE A 343 -0.41 20.19 -1.23
CA PHE A 343 -0.78 18.85 -1.65
C PHE A 343 0.21 18.28 -2.68
N ARG A 344 0.45 19.01 -3.76
CA ARG A 344 1.36 18.61 -4.85
C ARG A 344 2.78 18.35 -4.39
N ARG A 345 3.26 19.10 -3.42
CA ARG A 345 4.63 18.93 -2.90
C ARG A 345 4.82 17.66 -2.09
N ASN A 346 3.80 17.23 -1.35
CA ASN A 346 3.93 16.23 -0.31
C ASN A 346 3.19 14.91 -0.59
N ILE A 347 2.33 14.85 -1.64
CA ILE A 347 1.46 13.71 -1.91
C ILE A 347 1.68 13.21 -3.34
N TRP A 348 1.81 11.88 -3.46
CA TRP A 348 1.92 11.14 -4.72
C TRP A 348 0.72 10.22 -4.88
N ILE A 349 0.31 9.99 -6.12
CA ILE A 349 -0.91 9.24 -6.47
C ILE A 349 -0.53 8.08 -7.39
N ASN A 350 -0.93 6.88 -7.01
CA ASN A 350 -0.97 5.73 -7.89
C ASN A 350 -2.39 5.62 -8.47
N PRO A 351 -2.59 5.80 -9.79
CA PRO A 351 -3.87 5.59 -10.45
C PRO A 351 -4.35 4.15 -10.31
N PHE A 352 -5.67 3.97 -10.17
CA PHE A 352 -6.27 2.66 -10.32
C PHE A 352 -6.72 2.44 -11.79
N TRP A 353 -7.26 1.28 -12.12
CA TRP A 353 -7.53 0.88 -13.52
C TRP A 353 -8.64 1.67 -14.21
N GLU A 354 -9.48 2.34 -13.44
CA GLU A 354 -10.58 3.19 -13.91
C GLU A 354 -10.13 4.65 -14.15
N ASP A 355 -8.99 5.04 -13.59
CA ASP A 355 -8.47 6.39 -13.64
C ASP A 355 -7.78 6.70 -14.98
N ASP A 356 -7.86 7.96 -15.42
CA ASP A 356 -7.05 8.49 -16.52
C ASP A 356 -5.75 9.10 -15.99
N PRO A 357 -4.58 8.49 -16.25
CA PRO A 357 -3.30 9.00 -15.77
C PRO A 357 -2.95 10.39 -16.30
N TYR A 358 -3.51 10.81 -17.44
CA TYR A 358 -3.30 12.16 -17.99
C TYR A 358 -4.06 13.19 -17.19
N GLU A 359 -5.33 12.95 -16.86
CA GLU A 359 -6.11 13.86 -16.01
C GLU A 359 -5.47 14.01 -14.62
N ILE A 360 -4.95 12.94 -14.06
CA ILE A 360 -4.23 13.00 -12.78
C ILE A 360 -2.95 13.83 -12.92
N ALA A 361 -2.15 13.61 -13.97
CA ALA A 361 -0.93 14.36 -14.21
C ALA A 361 -1.19 15.87 -14.44
N GLU A 362 -2.32 16.23 -15.07
CA GLU A 362 -2.73 17.64 -15.17
C GLU A 362 -3.03 18.25 -13.80
N LEU A 363 -3.58 17.47 -12.88
CA LEU A 363 -3.94 17.94 -11.52
C LEU A 363 -2.73 18.04 -10.60
N VAL A 364 -1.91 17.00 -10.53
CA VAL A 364 -0.84 16.89 -9.52
C VAL A 364 0.57 17.11 -10.08
N GLY A 365 0.77 17.01 -11.38
CA GLY A 365 2.08 16.95 -12.04
C GLY A 365 2.51 15.51 -12.31
N GLU A 366 3.16 15.26 -13.46
CA GLU A 366 3.65 13.93 -13.85
C GLU A 366 4.71 13.37 -12.87
N GLU A 367 5.41 14.24 -12.14
CA GLU A 367 6.35 13.88 -11.07
C GLU A 367 5.66 13.41 -9.78
N ARG A 368 4.34 13.39 -9.73
CA ARG A 368 3.53 12.92 -8.59
C ARG A 368 2.68 11.70 -8.94
N VAL A 369 2.75 11.21 -10.17
CA VAL A 369 2.06 10.00 -10.61
C VAL A 369 2.98 8.79 -10.42
N LEU A 370 2.47 7.71 -9.85
CA LEU A 370 3.19 6.47 -9.60
C LEU A 370 2.63 5.33 -10.45
N PHE A 371 3.45 4.34 -10.75
CA PHE A 371 3.03 3.08 -11.34
C PHE A 371 2.97 2.00 -10.26
N GLY A 372 1.83 1.32 -10.15
CA GLY A 372 1.63 0.15 -9.35
C GLY A 372 0.86 -0.91 -10.11
N SER A 373 1.23 -2.17 -10.03
CA SER A 373 0.56 -3.26 -10.75
C SER A 373 -0.51 -3.98 -9.94
N ASP A 374 -0.47 -3.85 -8.63
CA ASP A 374 -1.28 -4.64 -7.69
C ASP A 374 -1.08 -6.16 -7.83
N TRP A 375 0.04 -6.58 -8.41
CA TRP A 375 0.31 -8.00 -8.61
C TRP A 375 0.59 -8.71 -7.26
N PRO A 376 0.00 -9.86 -6.97
CA PRO A 376 -0.78 -10.77 -7.82
C PRO A 376 -2.28 -10.82 -7.52
N HIS A 377 -2.88 -9.72 -7.11
CA HIS A 377 -4.31 -9.70 -6.80
C HIS A 377 -5.18 -10.03 -8.03
N ILE A 378 -6.43 -10.36 -7.77
CA ILE A 378 -7.38 -10.72 -8.83
C ILE A 378 -7.65 -9.55 -9.80
N GLU A 379 -7.56 -8.32 -9.33
CA GLU A 379 -7.72 -7.06 -10.05
C GLU A 379 -6.46 -6.58 -10.75
N CYS A 380 -5.28 -7.12 -10.44
CA CYS A 380 -3.98 -6.63 -10.87
C CYS A 380 -3.80 -6.54 -12.39
N VAL A 381 -2.81 -5.75 -12.82
CA VAL A 381 -2.28 -5.84 -14.20
C VAL A 381 -1.58 -7.19 -14.35
N PRO A 382 -2.14 -8.12 -15.15
CA PRO A 382 -1.59 -9.48 -15.22
C PRO A 382 -0.16 -9.54 -15.79
N GLU A 383 0.18 -8.59 -16.66
CA GLU A 383 1.51 -8.37 -17.22
C GLU A 383 1.93 -6.93 -16.90
N PRO A 384 2.62 -6.65 -15.79
CA PRO A 384 2.85 -5.30 -15.28
C PRO A 384 3.39 -4.30 -16.32
N LEU A 385 4.34 -4.72 -17.17
CA LEU A 385 4.88 -3.84 -18.22
C LEU A 385 3.87 -3.46 -19.30
N SER A 386 2.74 -4.18 -19.41
CA SER A 386 1.69 -3.81 -20.38
C SER A 386 1.04 -2.46 -20.06
N TYR A 387 1.17 -1.98 -18.82
CA TYR A 387 0.69 -0.65 -18.40
C TYR A 387 1.37 0.50 -19.17
N GLU A 388 2.55 0.29 -19.73
CA GLU A 388 3.23 1.28 -20.58
C GLU A 388 2.33 1.76 -21.75
N ARG A 389 1.42 0.91 -22.21
CA ARG A 389 0.49 1.27 -23.28
C ARG A 389 -0.51 2.35 -22.88
N GLU A 390 -0.82 2.45 -21.58
CA GLU A 390 -1.70 3.50 -21.04
C GLU A 390 -0.96 4.85 -21.00
N LEU A 391 0.36 4.84 -21.04
CA LEU A 391 1.22 6.04 -20.95
C LEU A 391 1.75 6.50 -22.32
N LYS A 392 1.25 5.96 -23.42
CA LYS A 392 1.82 6.15 -24.78
C LYS A 392 1.91 7.60 -25.25
N ASP A 393 0.98 8.47 -24.77
CA ASP A 393 0.91 9.86 -25.18
C ASP A 393 1.72 10.80 -24.24
N PHE A 394 2.31 10.26 -23.16
CA PHE A 394 3.33 10.95 -22.37
C PHE A 394 4.68 11.00 -23.12
N SER A 395 5.52 11.99 -22.79
CA SER A 395 6.91 12.03 -23.23
C SER A 395 7.71 10.82 -22.67
N ASP A 396 8.84 10.48 -23.31
CA ASP A 396 9.71 9.43 -22.81
C ASP A 396 10.21 9.71 -21.38
N GLU A 397 10.45 10.99 -21.06
CA GLU A 397 10.84 11.43 -19.73
C GLU A 397 9.71 11.22 -18.71
N ALA A 398 8.48 11.62 -19.04
CA ALA A 398 7.32 11.43 -18.18
C ALA A 398 7.02 9.94 -17.95
N ARG A 399 7.08 9.11 -19.01
CA ARG A 399 6.91 7.64 -18.87
C ARG A 399 7.95 7.04 -17.92
N ARG A 400 9.21 7.43 -18.07
CA ARG A 400 10.27 6.99 -17.17
C ARG A 400 10.03 7.45 -15.74
N ARG A 401 9.59 8.70 -15.53
CA ARG A 401 9.25 9.21 -14.20
C ARG A 401 8.15 8.38 -13.56
N ILE A 402 7.06 8.15 -14.26
CA ILE A 402 5.90 7.41 -13.75
C ILE A 402 6.25 5.95 -13.46
N LEU A 403 6.94 5.29 -14.38
CA LEU A 403 7.27 3.86 -14.27
C LEU A 403 8.45 3.56 -13.34
N HIS A 404 9.25 4.57 -12.96
CA HIS A 404 10.44 4.31 -12.13
C HIS A 404 10.82 5.47 -11.22
N ASP A 405 11.16 6.67 -11.79
CA ASP A 405 11.95 7.65 -11.08
C ASP A 405 11.21 8.24 -9.87
N ASN A 406 9.88 8.44 -9.97
CA ASN A 406 9.07 8.96 -8.87
C ASN A 406 9.06 8.02 -7.66
N THR A 407 8.88 6.71 -7.88
CA THR A 407 8.95 5.72 -6.81
C THR A 407 10.37 5.57 -6.26
N ALA A 408 11.39 5.63 -7.13
CA ALA A 408 12.79 5.58 -6.71
C ALA A 408 13.18 6.77 -5.82
N GLU A 409 12.69 7.98 -6.13
CA GLU A 409 12.88 9.17 -5.30
C GLU A 409 12.22 8.99 -3.92
N LEU A 410 10.98 8.51 -3.89
CA LEU A 410 10.27 8.21 -2.65
C LEU A 410 10.96 7.14 -1.81
N ASN A 411 11.59 6.18 -2.46
CA ASN A 411 12.38 5.12 -1.81
C ASN A 411 13.77 5.62 -1.32
N GLY A 412 14.08 6.90 -1.53
CA GLY A 412 15.37 7.49 -1.18
C GLY A 412 16.52 7.02 -2.06
N LEU A 413 16.24 6.48 -3.23
CA LEU A 413 17.21 6.13 -4.25
C LEU A 413 17.41 7.33 -5.16
N ARG A 414 18.66 7.52 -5.65
CA ARG A 414 18.88 8.54 -6.68
C ARG A 414 18.35 8.00 -8.02
N PRO A 415 17.67 8.83 -8.83
CA PRO A 415 17.34 8.47 -10.20
C PRO A 415 18.57 7.99 -10.94
N ALA A 416 18.43 6.96 -11.76
CA ALA A 416 19.53 6.33 -12.51
C ALA A 416 20.04 7.22 -13.66
#